data_0fa4dbec82073baa4af0b3c2a88c3b09
#
_entry.id   0fa4dbec82073baa4af0b3c2a88c3b09
#
_cell.length_a   1.000
_cell.length_b   1.000
_cell.length_c   1.000
_cell.angle_alpha   90.00
_cell.angle_beta   90.00
_cell.angle_gamma   90.00
#
_symmetry.space_group_name_H-M   'P 1'
#
loop_
_entity.id
_entity.type
_entity.pdbx_description
1 polymer ?
#
loop_
_entity_poly.entity_id
_entity_poly.type
_entity_poly.pdbx_seq_one_letter_code
_entity_poly.pdbx_strand_id
1 'polypeptide(L)'
;MENQKVELHRVVVTAIIVKDGKFLIAQRSRDKKVLPGMWSVPGGGMELDDYVNIPKTLGDCWYFAVEKTLKREVMEEVGLEIDRVKYLLDLAFVRPDGIPVVTLSFWCHWKSGEVRLNDENIDYKWVSLQEAKNYELIPGIWGELEMVDKILKGQNPEEIKYRAI
;
A
#
# COMPACT_ATOMS: atom_id res chain seq x y z
N MET A 1 8.73 39.13 -8.04
CA MET A 1 8.63 37.66 -8.19
C MET A 1 7.56 37.17 -7.25
N GLU A 2 6.43 36.74 -7.79
CA GLU A 2 5.39 36.11 -6.98
C GLU A 2 6.02 34.89 -6.29
N ASN A 3 5.91 34.82 -4.96
CA ASN A 3 6.26 33.65 -4.19
C ASN A 3 5.35 32.50 -4.66
N GLN A 4 5.87 31.65 -5.54
CA GLN A 4 5.17 30.47 -5.99
C GLN A 4 4.96 29.60 -4.75
N LYS A 5 3.72 29.46 -4.29
CA LYS A 5 3.38 28.64 -3.14
C LYS A 5 3.67 27.17 -3.49
N VAL A 6 4.69 26.61 -2.87
CA VAL A 6 5.00 25.19 -3.03
C VAL A 6 3.96 24.39 -2.24
N GLU A 7 3.23 23.54 -2.92
CA GLU A 7 2.31 22.61 -2.27
C GLU A 7 3.04 21.30 -1.97
N LEU A 8 3.09 20.93 -0.69
CA LEU A 8 3.73 19.71 -0.23
C LEU A 8 2.67 18.64 0.01
N HIS A 9 2.84 17.48 -0.62
CA HIS A 9 2.01 16.31 -0.41
C HIS A 9 2.80 15.22 0.30
N ARG A 10 2.16 14.55 1.26
CA ARG A 10 2.70 13.30 1.79
C ARG A 10 2.46 12.19 0.75
N VAL A 11 3.52 11.52 0.36
CA VAL A 11 3.43 10.33 -0.50
C VAL A 11 3.32 9.08 0.38
N VAL A 12 2.31 8.26 0.11
CA VAL A 12 2.06 6.98 0.80
C VAL A 12 2.05 5.87 -0.25
N VAL A 13 2.52 4.70 0.12
CA VAL A 13 2.49 3.49 -0.72
C VAL A 13 1.76 2.38 -0.03
N THR A 14 1.01 1.57 -0.76
CA THR A 14 0.29 0.40 -0.24
C THR A 14 0.54 -0.83 -1.10
N ALA A 15 0.58 -2.01 -0.48
CA ALA A 15 0.86 -3.29 -1.13
C ALA A 15 -0.28 -4.28 -0.97
N ILE A 16 -0.97 -4.62 -2.04
CA ILE A 16 -1.86 -5.80 -2.10
C ILE A 16 -0.98 -7.02 -2.39
N ILE A 17 -0.68 -7.78 -1.34
CA ILE A 17 0.21 -8.94 -1.42
C ILE A 17 -0.62 -10.19 -1.72
N VAL A 18 -0.26 -10.88 -2.80
CA VAL A 18 -0.94 -12.11 -3.26
C VAL A 18 -0.10 -13.33 -2.93
N LYS A 19 -0.72 -14.33 -2.32
CA LYS A 19 -0.16 -15.66 -2.08
C LYS A 19 -1.25 -16.71 -2.29
N ASP A 20 -1.02 -17.67 -3.17
CA ASP A 20 -1.94 -18.79 -3.45
C ASP A 20 -3.38 -18.32 -3.73
N GLY A 21 -3.53 -17.21 -4.49
CA GLY A 21 -4.83 -16.61 -4.83
C GLY A 21 -5.53 -15.88 -3.68
N LYS A 22 -4.86 -15.70 -2.54
CA LYS A 22 -5.36 -14.95 -1.39
C LYS A 22 -4.59 -13.65 -1.20
N PHE A 23 -5.23 -12.69 -0.53
CA PHE A 23 -4.71 -11.37 -0.21
C PHE A 23 -4.36 -11.29 1.28
N LEU A 24 -3.23 -10.66 1.60
CA LEU A 24 -2.91 -10.34 2.97
C LEU A 24 -3.65 -9.06 3.39
N ILE A 25 -4.41 -9.16 4.47
CA ILE A 25 -4.95 -8.01 5.18
C ILE A 25 -4.43 -8.01 6.62
N ALA A 26 -4.19 -6.82 7.17
CA ALA A 26 -3.73 -6.63 8.54
C ALA A 26 -4.66 -5.69 9.29
N GLN A 27 -4.93 -5.97 10.55
CA GLN A 27 -5.77 -5.16 11.42
C GLN A 27 -4.93 -4.10 12.11
N ARG A 28 -5.25 -2.85 11.88
CA ARG A 28 -4.59 -1.70 12.51
C ARG A 28 -4.78 -1.72 14.03
N SER A 29 -3.72 -1.34 14.75
CA SER A 29 -3.81 -1.15 16.20
C SER A 29 -4.93 -0.16 16.56
N ARG A 30 -5.60 -0.42 17.69
CA ARG A 30 -6.64 0.47 18.22
C ARG A 30 -6.09 1.80 18.73
N ASP A 31 -4.78 1.89 18.95
CA ASP A 31 -4.09 3.10 19.37
C ASP A 31 -3.75 4.05 18.22
N LYS A 32 -4.02 3.64 16.99
CA LYS A 32 -3.83 4.49 15.81
C LYS A 32 -4.82 5.65 15.81
N LYS A 33 -4.32 6.86 15.54
CA LYS A 33 -5.14 8.09 15.46
C LYS A 33 -6.11 8.11 14.27
N VAL A 34 -5.77 7.38 13.19
CA VAL A 34 -6.55 7.35 11.95
C VAL A 34 -7.01 5.94 11.69
N LEU A 35 -8.33 5.74 11.58
CA LEU A 35 -8.98 4.46 11.27
C LEU A 35 -8.49 3.32 12.19
N PRO A 36 -8.59 3.48 13.54
CA PRO A 36 -8.16 2.47 14.50
C PRO A 36 -8.99 1.20 14.38
N GLY A 37 -8.34 0.04 14.50
CA GLY A 37 -9.01 -1.27 14.49
C GLY A 37 -9.55 -1.75 13.14
N MET A 38 -9.51 -0.93 12.10
CA MET A 38 -9.92 -1.32 10.75
C MET A 38 -8.86 -2.19 10.07
N TRP A 39 -9.32 -2.99 9.12
CA TRP A 39 -8.45 -3.83 8.31
C TRP A 39 -7.97 -3.10 7.05
N SER A 40 -6.72 -3.30 6.70
CA SER A 40 -6.06 -2.67 5.56
C SER A 40 -5.06 -3.62 4.92
N VAL A 41 -4.47 -3.18 3.83
CA VAL A 41 -3.26 -3.78 3.26
C VAL A 41 -2.01 -3.08 3.84
N PRO A 42 -0.83 -3.74 3.90
CA PRO A 42 0.41 -3.13 4.38
C PRO A 42 0.81 -1.92 3.54
N GLY A 43 1.44 -0.94 4.20
CA GLY A 43 1.97 0.23 3.54
C GLY A 43 2.16 1.42 4.47
N GLY A 44 2.84 2.43 3.98
CA GLY A 44 3.12 3.63 4.77
C GLY A 44 3.74 4.76 3.97
N GLY A 45 4.28 5.73 4.68
CA GLY A 45 4.79 6.96 4.08
C GLY A 45 6.17 6.83 3.49
N MET A 46 6.38 7.43 2.34
CA MET A 46 7.72 7.61 1.79
C MET A 46 8.52 8.56 2.69
N GLU A 47 9.72 8.14 3.03
CA GLU A 47 10.65 8.90 3.85
C GLU A 47 11.93 9.25 3.08
N LEU A 48 12.57 10.33 3.48
CA LEU A 48 13.83 10.75 2.85
C LEU A 48 14.90 9.64 2.96
N ASP A 49 14.92 8.93 4.09
CA ASP A 49 15.88 7.86 4.38
C ASP A 49 15.71 6.63 3.48
N ASP A 50 14.56 6.48 2.82
CA ASP A 50 14.34 5.38 1.86
C ASP A 50 15.33 5.43 0.67
N TYR A 51 15.88 6.60 0.36
CA TYR A 51 16.73 6.77 -0.81
C TYR A 51 17.97 7.65 -0.61
N VAL A 52 17.98 8.62 0.32
CA VAL A 52 19.07 9.59 0.42
C VAL A 52 20.42 8.97 0.79
N ASN A 53 20.39 7.88 1.57
CA ASN A 53 21.58 7.19 2.09
C ASN A 53 22.12 6.10 1.16
N ILE A 54 21.55 5.94 -0.04
CA ILE A 54 22.01 4.99 -1.04
C ILE A 54 22.64 5.69 -2.23
N PRO A 55 23.51 5.02 -3.01
CA PRO A 55 24.08 5.60 -4.21
C PRO A 55 23.03 6.12 -5.17
N LYS A 56 23.23 7.31 -5.70
CA LYS A 56 22.39 7.89 -6.75
C LYS A 56 22.43 7.02 -8.00
N THR A 57 21.30 6.90 -8.68
CA THR A 57 21.19 6.08 -9.89
C THR A 57 21.72 6.81 -11.11
N LEU A 58 21.41 8.11 -11.21
CA LEU A 58 21.87 8.97 -12.30
C LEU A 58 21.88 10.43 -11.83
N GLY A 59 23.02 11.11 -11.99
CA GLY A 59 23.18 12.50 -11.59
C GLY A 59 22.80 12.71 -10.12
N ASP A 60 21.80 13.53 -9.86
CA ASP A 60 21.29 13.81 -8.51
C ASP A 60 19.96 13.09 -8.21
N CYS A 61 19.67 11.98 -8.91
CA CYS A 61 18.40 11.28 -8.84
C CYS A 61 18.53 9.84 -8.35
N TRP A 62 17.46 9.36 -7.70
CA TRP A 62 17.26 7.96 -7.30
C TRP A 62 16.03 7.40 -8.03
N TYR A 63 16.26 6.45 -8.93
CA TYR A 63 15.18 5.72 -9.57
C TYR A 63 14.67 4.60 -8.67
N PHE A 64 13.40 4.23 -8.84
CA PHE A 64 12.73 3.17 -8.08
C PHE A 64 12.63 3.43 -6.57
N ALA A 65 12.71 4.68 -6.12
CA ALA A 65 12.61 5.04 -4.71
C ALA A 65 11.26 4.60 -4.11
N VAL A 66 10.16 4.76 -4.84
CA VAL A 66 8.81 4.33 -4.43
C VAL A 66 8.74 2.82 -4.18
N GLU A 67 9.33 1.99 -5.04
CA GLU A 67 9.37 0.54 -4.83
C GLU A 67 10.22 0.15 -3.61
N LYS A 68 11.29 0.88 -3.33
CA LYS A 68 12.10 0.68 -2.12
C LYS A 68 11.31 1.00 -0.85
N THR A 69 10.61 2.13 -0.84
CA THR A 69 9.67 2.47 0.23
C THR A 69 8.67 1.34 0.46
N LEU A 70 8.03 0.85 -0.61
CA LEU A 70 7.04 -0.22 -0.50
C LEU A 70 7.63 -1.49 0.13
N LYS A 71 8.81 -1.92 -0.31
CA LYS A 71 9.50 -3.09 0.24
C LYS A 71 9.89 -2.92 1.70
N ARG A 72 10.35 -1.71 2.09
CA ARG A 72 10.65 -1.39 3.49
C ARG A 72 9.41 -1.47 4.35
N GLU A 73 8.32 -0.81 3.95
CA GLU A 73 7.06 -0.81 4.70
C GLU A 73 6.50 -2.22 4.88
N VAL A 74 6.50 -3.04 3.82
CA VAL A 74 6.05 -4.44 3.91
C VAL A 74 6.93 -5.25 4.87
N MET A 75 8.24 -5.05 4.83
CA MET A 75 9.17 -5.74 5.73
C MET A 75 8.95 -5.30 7.18
N GLU A 76 8.77 -4.00 7.44
CA GLU A 76 8.59 -3.44 8.78
C GLU A 76 7.24 -3.81 9.39
N GLU A 77 6.15 -3.73 8.61
CA GLU A 77 4.80 -3.97 9.13
C GLU A 77 4.44 -5.45 9.26
N VAL A 78 4.89 -6.29 8.30
CA VAL A 78 4.44 -7.68 8.21
C VAL A 78 5.57 -8.71 8.02
N GLY A 79 6.84 -8.29 7.94
CA GLY A 79 8.01 -9.18 7.89
C GLY A 79 8.15 -10.00 6.61
N LEU A 80 7.56 -9.57 5.50
CA LEU A 80 7.55 -10.31 4.24
C LEU A 80 8.47 -9.69 3.20
N GLU A 81 9.06 -10.56 2.36
CA GLU A 81 9.63 -10.17 1.07
C GLU A 81 8.60 -10.31 -0.03
N ILE A 82 8.56 -9.32 -0.93
CA ILE A 82 7.66 -9.27 -2.08
C ILE A 82 8.44 -9.17 -3.38
N ASP A 83 7.84 -9.65 -4.47
CA ASP A 83 8.35 -9.48 -5.83
C ASP A 83 7.24 -9.12 -6.82
N ARG A 84 7.62 -8.93 -8.09
CA ARG A 84 6.69 -8.63 -9.19
C ARG A 84 5.73 -7.48 -8.84
N VAL A 85 6.28 -6.41 -8.26
CA VAL A 85 5.54 -5.20 -7.90
C VAL A 85 4.99 -4.52 -9.15
N LYS A 86 3.68 -4.27 -9.17
CA LYS A 86 2.99 -3.59 -10.25
C LYS A 86 2.09 -2.49 -9.71
N TYR A 87 2.13 -1.34 -10.35
CA TYR A 87 1.21 -0.24 -10.07
C TYR A 87 -0.24 -0.68 -10.34
N LEU A 88 -1.16 -0.31 -9.48
CA LEU A 88 -2.58 -0.58 -9.61
C LEU A 88 -3.38 0.70 -9.87
N LEU A 89 -3.34 1.62 -8.95
CA LEU A 89 -4.04 2.91 -9.00
C LEU A 89 -3.42 3.90 -8.00
N ASP A 90 -3.89 5.14 -8.07
CA ASP A 90 -3.63 6.15 -7.05
C ASP A 90 -4.92 6.77 -6.54
N LEU A 91 -4.83 7.35 -5.36
CA LEU A 91 -5.87 8.18 -4.79
C LEU A 91 -5.26 9.37 -4.04
N ALA A 92 -5.99 10.46 -3.99
CA ALA A 92 -5.60 11.63 -3.22
C ALA A 92 -6.70 12.03 -2.25
N PHE A 93 -6.32 12.48 -1.08
CA PHE A 93 -7.23 13.00 -0.07
C PHE A 93 -6.53 14.00 0.84
N VAL A 94 -7.31 14.76 1.58
CA VAL A 94 -6.81 15.66 2.62
C VAL A 94 -7.13 15.05 3.98
N ARG A 95 -6.10 14.89 4.81
CA ARG A 95 -6.26 14.39 6.19
C ARG A 95 -7.02 15.40 7.04
N PRO A 96 -7.62 14.96 8.17
CA PRO A 96 -8.30 15.89 9.10
C PRO A 96 -7.40 17.01 9.64
N ASP A 97 -6.07 16.79 9.69
CA ASP A 97 -5.07 17.79 10.08
C ASP A 97 -4.65 18.73 8.92
N GLY A 98 -5.29 18.63 7.76
CA GLY A 98 -5.06 19.49 6.60
C GLY A 98 -3.91 19.08 5.69
N ILE A 99 -3.22 17.97 6.00
CA ILE A 99 -2.10 17.49 5.17
C ILE A 99 -2.65 16.78 3.92
N PRO A 100 -2.33 17.25 2.70
CA PRO A 100 -2.70 16.53 1.48
C PRO A 100 -1.83 15.28 1.30
N VAL A 101 -2.46 14.19 0.89
CA VAL A 101 -1.85 12.88 0.71
C VAL A 101 -2.10 12.37 -0.69
N VAL A 102 -1.08 11.81 -1.31
CA VAL A 102 -1.19 10.96 -2.51
C VAL A 102 -0.79 9.55 -2.11
N THR A 103 -1.67 8.60 -2.30
CA THR A 103 -1.40 7.18 -2.08
C THR A 103 -1.25 6.49 -3.42
N LEU A 104 -0.13 5.79 -3.59
CA LEU A 104 0.15 4.93 -4.74
C LEU A 104 -0.08 3.49 -4.31
N SER A 105 -1.08 2.83 -4.87
CA SER A 105 -1.42 1.46 -4.57
C SER A 105 -0.78 0.51 -5.58
N PHE A 106 -0.11 -0.51 -5.06
CA PHE A 106 0.55 -1.55 -5.84
C PHE A 106 -0.01 -2.92 -5.49
N TRP A 107 0.07 -3.85 -6.42
CA TRP A 107 -0.10 -5.26 -6.13
C TRP A 107 1.18 -6.01 -6.44
N CYS A 108 1.43 -7.10 -5.70
CA CYS A 108 2.68 -7.83 -5.76
C CYS A 108 2.47 -9.27 -5.31
N HIS A 109 3.48 -10.11 -5.50
CA HIS A 109 3.47 -11.48 -5.03
C HIS A 109 4.30 -11.62 -3.74
N TRP A 110 3.80 -12.44 -2.82
CA TRP A 110 4.63 -12.96 -1.73
C TRP A 110 5.82 -13.71 -2.33
N LYS A 111 7.02 -13.40 -1.87
CA LYS A 111 8.26 -14.05 -2.29
C LYS A 111 8.76 -15.00 -1.23
N SER A 112 8.86 -14.53 0.01
CA SER A 112 9.36 -15.30 1.14
C SER A 112 8.99 -14.65 2.48
N GLY A 113 9.26 -15.37 3.55
CA GLY A 113 9.01 -14.92 4.93
C GLY A 113 7.70 -15.44 5.51
N GLU A 114 7.60 -15.32 6.82
CA GLU A 114 6.39 -15.56 7.61
C GLU A 114 5.91 -14.25 8.18
N VAL A 115 4.59 -14.07 8.27
CA VAL A 115 4.02 -12.81 8.77
C VAL A 115 4.45 -12.58 10.22
N ARG A 116 5.10 -11.44 10.45
CA ARG A 116 5.49 -10.93 11.77
C ARG A 116 5.05 -9.48 11.83
N LEU A 117 4.02 -9.23 12.63
CA LEU A 117 3.46 -7.90 12.82
C LEU A 117 4.37 -7.04 13.70
N ASN A 118 4.43 -5.75 13.38
CA ASN A 118 4.95 -4.73 14.28
C ASN A 118 3.83 -4.18 15.18
N ASP A 119 4.13 -3.16 15.99
CA ASP A 119 3.17 -2.55 16.93
C ASP A 119 2.03 -1.78 16.22
N GLU A 120 2.11 -1.59 14.93
CA GLU A 120 1.09 -0.89 14.13
C GLU A 120 -0.12 -1.74 13.82
N ASN A 121 0.06 -3.06 13.83
CA ASN A 121 -0.97 -4.05 13.49
C ASN A 121 -1.12 -5.08 14.59
N ILE A 122 -2.36 -5.53 14.85
CA ILE A 122 -2.68 -6.45 15.96
C ILE A 122 -3.14 -7.84 15.51
N ASP A 123 -3.52 -7.98 14.24
CA ASP A 123 -3.90 -9.27 13.63
C ASP A 123 -3.66 -9.23 12.12
N TYR A 124 -3.62 -10.40 11.48
CA TYR A 124 -3.55 -10.52 10.02
C TYR A 124 -4.33 -11.73 9.53
N LYS A 125 -4.77 -11.69 8.27
CA LYS A 125 -5.42 -12.82 7.60
C LYS A 125 -4.99 -12.89 6.14
N TRP A 126 -4.89 -14.12 5.64
CA TRP A 126 -4.88 -14.38 4.20
C TRP A 126 -6.30 -14.71 3.77
N VAL A 127 -6.89 -13.86 2.95
CA VAL A 127 -8.29 -13.93 2.56
C VAL A 127 -8.48 -13.99 1.06
N SER A 128 -9.46 -14.74 0.60
CA SER A 128 -10.01 -14.58 -0.75
C SER A 128 -10.80 -13.27 -0.84
N LEU A 129 -11.10 -12.81 -2.06
CA LEU A 129 -11.95 -11.64 -2.26
C LEU A 129 -13.30 -11.77 -1.53
N GLN A 130 -13.88 -12.98 -1.53
CA GLN A 130 -15.18 -13.23 -0.88
C GLN A 130 -15.06 -13.18 0.64
N GLU A 131 -14.01 -13.79 1.20
CA GLU A 131 -13.75 -13.76 2.65
C GLU A 131 -13.47 -12.35 3.16
N ALA A 132 -12.84 -11.48 2.34
CA ALA A 132 -12.53 -10.10 2.69
C ALA A 132 -13.78 -9.28 3.09
N LYS A 133 -14.97 -9.64 2.59
CA LYS A 133 -16.24 -8.99 2.96
C LYS A 133 -16.62 -9.15 4.42
N ASN A 134 -16.06 -10.14 5.11
CA ASN A 134 -16.34 -10.40 6.52
C ASN A 134 -15.52 -9.50 7.47
N TYR A 135 -14.66 -8.64 6.93
CA TYR A 135 -13.77 -7.78 7.69
C TYR A 135 -14.13 -6.32 7.47
N GLU A 136 -14.02 -5.51 8.51
CA GLU A 136 -14.21 -4.06 8.42
C GLU A 136 -12.98 -3.40 7.75
N LEU A 137 -12.95 -3.50 6.44
CA LEU A 137 -11.88 -2.91 5.63
C LEU A 137 -11.97 -1.38 5.61
N ILE A 138 -10.81 -0.71 5.53
CA ILE A 138 -10.76 0.71 5.21
C ILE A 138 -11.52 0.93 3.88
N PRO A 139 -12.40 1.97 3.82
CA PRO A 139 -13.14 2.28 2.60
C PRO A 139 -12.22 2.36 1.38
N GLY A 140 -12.61 1.68 0.31
CA GLY A 140 -11.85 1.59 -0.94
C GLY A 140 -11.01 0.34 -1.11
N ILE A 141 -10.49 -0.26 -0.04
CA ILE A 141 -9.61 -1.44 -0.12
C ILE A 141 -10.29 -2.62 -0.82
N TRP A 142 -11.57 -2.88 -0.52
CA TRP A 142 -12.26 -4.00 -1.17
C TRP A 142 -12.31 -3.85 -2.71
N GLY A 143 -12.54 -2.62 -3.21
CA GLY A 143 -12.53 -2.34 -4.65
C GLY A 143 -11.15 -2.56 -5.28
N GLU A 144 -10.08 -2.26 -4.57
CA GLU A 144 -8.71 -2.53 -5.01
C GLU A 144 -8.42 -4.05 -5.05
N LEU A 145 -8.85 -4.81 -4.02
CA LEU A 145 -8.76 -6.27 -4.02
C LEU A 145 -9.55 -6.90 -5.18
N GLU A 146 -10.75 -6.36 -5.50
CA GLU A 146 -11.55 -6.79 -6.64
C GLU A 146 -10.82 -6.58 -7.98
N MET A 147 -10.14 -5.45 -8.15
CA MET A 147 -9.35 -5.19 -9.35
C MET A 147 -8.23 -6.24 -9.51
N VAL A 148 -7.48 -6.51 -8.45
CA VAL A 148 -6.41 -7.51 -8.48
C VAL A 148 -6.96 -8.93 -8.74
N ASP A 149 -8.08 -9.30 -8.12
CA ASP A 149 -8.74 -10.58 -8.37
C ASP A 149 -9.11 -10.77 -9.83
N LYS A 150 -9.62 -9.72 -10.50
CA LYS A 150 -9.92 -9.73 -11.94
C LYS A 150 -8.65 -9.89 -12.79
N ILE A 151 -7.56 -9.21 -12.43
CA ILE A 151 -6.27 -9.36 -13.10
C ILE A 151 -5.77 -10.80 -12.97
N LEU A 152 -5.83 -11.38 -11.77
CA LEU A 152 -5.40 -12.76 -11.53
C LEU A 152 -6.24 -13.79 -12.29
N LYS A 153 -7.51 -13.47 -12.59
CA LYS A 153 -8.41 -14.26 -13.43
C LYS A 153 -8.22 -14.04 -14.94
N GLY A 154 -7.23 -13.24 -15.33
CA GLY A 154 -6.84 -13.03 -16.73
C GLY A 154 -7.60 -11.92 -17.45
N GLN A 155 -8.32 -11.06 -16.72
CA GLN A 155 -8.89 -9.87 -17.35
C GLN A 155 -7.80 -8.86 -17.71
N ASN A 156 -7.98 -8.17 -18.84
CA ASN A 156 -7.07 -7.11 -19.26
C ASN A 156 -7.10 -5.95 -18.24
N PRO A 157 -5.96 -5.59 -17.60
CA PRO A 157 -5.92 -4.51 -16.62
C PRO A 157 -6.45 -3.17 -17.13
N GLU A 158 -6.28 -2.86 -18.42
CA GLU A 158 -6.74 -1.61 -19.04
C GLU A 158 -8.28 -1.50 -19.08
N GLU A 159 -8.99 -2.62 -19.01
CA GLU A 159 -10.45 -2.69 -19.04
C GLU A 159 -11.09 -2.71 -17.64
N ILE A 160 -10.25 -2.91 -16.61
CA ILE A 160 -10.72 -2.99 -15.23
C ILE A 160 -10.90 -1.59 -14.68
N LYS A 161 -12.13 -1.27 -14.29
CA LYS A 161 -12.46 0.00 -13.64
C LYS A 161 -12.62 -0.21 -12.14
N TYR A 162 -12.03 0.71 -11.37
CA TYR A 162 -12.26 0.79 -9.93
C TYR A 162 -13.76 1.06 -9.66
N ARG A 163 -14.30 0.37 -8.66
CA ARG A 163 -15.66 0.61 -8.15
C ARG A 163 -15.58 0.89 -6.66
N ALA A 164 -15.98 2.08 -6.26
CA ALA A 164 -16.24 2.37 -4.86
C ALA A 164 -17.49 1.60 -4.41
N ILE A 165 -17.35 0.78 -3.36
CA ILE A 165 -18.44 0.03 -2.73
C ILE A 165 -18.46 0.39 -1.27
#